data_549167ea87881ed3a8f9cfebd2a25d5c
#
_entry.id   549167ea87881ed3a8f9cfebd2a25d5c
#
_cell.length_a   1.000
_cell.length_b   1.000
_cell.length_c   1.000
_cell.angle_alpha   90.00
_cell.angle_beta   90.00
_cell.angle_gamma   90.00
#
_symmetry.space_group_name_H-M   'P 1'
#
loop_
_entity.id
_entity.type
_entity.pdbx_description
1 polymer ?
#
loop_
_entity_poly.entity_id
_entity_poly.type
_entity_poly.pdbx_seq_one_letter_code
_entity_poly.pdbx_strand_id
1 'polypeptide(L)'
;ITLAAKLLRRSSRALGFGDFPATNDQMAIMVASYNCGIGRTMEAQRLVEMAGGNPHSWADVSEMFLNMNDAKWVAANDCRVRRFRDARITIAYTNGVMELYDTYCTAIE
;
A
#
# COMPACT_ATOMS: atom_id res chain seq x y z
N ILE A 1 18.48 -17.99 -3.50
CA ILE A 1 17.56 -16.91 -3.08
C ILE A 1 16.96 -17.24 -1.71
N THR A 2 16.96 -16.28 -0.80
CA THR A 2 16.45 -16.47 0.56
C THR A 2 14.92 -16.57 0.57
N LEU A 3 14.37 -17.15 1.65
CA LEU A 3 12.92 -17.18 1.85
C LEU A 3 12.33 -15.76 1.88
N ALA A 4 13.01 -14.83 2.56
CA ALA A 4 12.58 -13.44 2.64
C ALA A 4 12.48 -12.80 1.24
N ALA A 5 13.49 -13.03 0.37
CA ALA A 5 13.48 -12.51 -0.99
C ALA A 5 12.35 -13.09 -1.82
N LYS A 6 12.03 -14.39 -1.62
CA LYS A 6 10.90 -15.05 -2.30
C LYS A 6 9.56 -14.44 -1.88
N LEU A 7 9.40 -14.16 -0.59
CA LEU A 7 8.17 -13.55 -0.07
C LEU A 7 8.00 -12.12 -0.58
N LEU A 8 9.09 -11.34 -0.63
CA LEU A 8 9.09 -10.00 -1.20
C LEU A 8 8.67 -10.02 -2.67
N ARG A 9 9.24 -10.93 -3.44
CA ARG A 9 8.91 -11.08 -4.87
C ARG A 9 7.44 -11.44 -5.06
N ARG A 10 6.93 -12.36 -4.25
CA ARG A 10 5.53 -12.77 -4.31
C ARG A 10 4.59 -11.59 -4.03
N SER A 11 4.88 -10.84 -2.99
CA SER A 11 4.08 -9.66 -2.62
C SER A 11 4.15 -8.58 -3.71
N SER A 12 5.35 -8.32 -4.23
CA SER A 12 5.55 -7.33 -5.30
C SER A 12 4.74 -7.70 -6.54
N ARG A 13 4.79 -8.96 -6.96
CA ARG A 13 4.01 -9.44 -8.10
C ARG A 13 2.51 -9.34 -7.86
N ALA A 14 2.05 -9.69 -6.67
CA ALA A 14 0.64 -9.61 -6.31
C ALA A 14 0.12 -8.17 -6.37
N LEU A 15 0.96 -7.18 -6.03
CA LEU A 15 0.60 -5.77 -6.10
C LEU A 15 0.79 -5.16 -7.50
N GLY A 16 1.25 -5.94 -8.46
CA GLY A 16 1.42 -5.51 -9.84
C GLY A 16 2.73 -4.79 -10.12
N PHE A 17 3.74 -4.94 -9.26
CA PHE A 17 5.02 -4.22 -9.37
C PHE A 17 6.13 -5.03 -10.04
N GLY A 18 5.82 -6.22 -10.58
CA GLY A 18 6.84 -7.13 -11.07
C GLY A 18 7.58 -7.81 -9.93
N ASP A 19 8.85 -8.17 -10.13
CA ASP A 19 9.61 -8.91 -9.12
C ASP A 19 9.98 -8.08 -7.90
N PHE A 20 10.23 -6.77 -8.08
CA PHE A 20 10.57 -5.84 -7.02
C PHE A 20 9.98 -4.47 -7.30
N PRO A 21 9.64 -3.68 -6.26
CA PRO A 21 9.16 -2.31 -6.46
C PRO A 21 10.20 -1.49 -7.21
N ALA A 22 9.77 -0.75 -8.23
CA ALA A 22 10.65 0.05 -9.08
C ALA A 22 10.64 1.54 -8.71
N THR A 23 9.64 2.01 -7.96
CA THR A 23 9.48 3.42 -7.60
C THR A 23 9.29 3.57 -6.09
N ASN A 24 9.50 4.78 -5.58
CA ASN A 24 9.23 5.08 -4.18
C ASN A 24 7.75 4.86 -3.82
N ASP A 25 6.84 5.20 -4.72
CA ASP A 25 5.41 4.95 -4.51
C ASP A 25 5.12 3.45 -4.36
N GLN A 26 5.67 2.64 -5.24
CA GLN A 26 5.51 1.18 -5.15
C GLN A 26 6.12 0.63 -3.86
N MET A 27 7.27 1.15 -3.46
CA MET A 27 7.91 0.77 -2.19
C MET A 27 7.01 1.13 -1.00
N ALA A 28 6.42 2.33 -1.00
CA ALA A 28 5.51 2.76 0.06
C ALA A 28 4.29 1.82 0.16
N ILE A 29 3.70 1.45 -0.98
CA ILE A 29 2.58 0.52 -1.01
C ILE A 29 2.99 -0.86 -0.46
N MET A 30 4.20 -1.32 -0.79
CA MET A 30 4.75 -2.56 -0.22
C MET A 30 4.87 -2.47 1.30
N VAL A 31 5.43 -1.37 1.81
CA VAL A 31 5.58 -1.14 3.26
C VAL A 31 4.20 -1.16 3.93
N ALA A 32 3.22 -0.49 3.35
CA ALA A 32 1.86 -0.50 3.87
C ALA A 32 1.28 -1.92 3.93
N SER A 33 1.53 -2.74 2.90
CA SER A 33 1.04 -4.11 2.84
C SER A 33 1.59 -5.00 3.96
N TYR A 34 2.80 -4.74 4.44
CA TYR A 34 3.36 -5.45 5.59
C TYR A 34 2.67 -5.07 6.90
N ASN A 35 2.17 -3.84 6.99
CA ASN A 35 1.48 -3.37 8.19
C ASN A 35 0.01 -3.82 8.22
N CYS A 36 -0.71 -3.68 7.11
CA CYS A 36 -2.15 -3.91 7.08
C CYS A 36 -2.59 -5.20 6.38
N GLY A 37 -1.66 -5.90 5.75
CA GLY A 37 -1.95 -7.11 5.00
C GLY A 37 -2.11 -6.86 3.52
N ILE A 38 -1.65 -7.83 2.71
CA ILE A 38 -1.65 -7.73 1.26
C ILE A 38 -3.06 -7.71 0.66
N GLY A 39 -3.99 -8.47 1.23
CA GLY A 39 -5.35 -8.52 0.72
C GLY A 39 -6.06 -7.17 0.79
N ARG A 40 -5.88 -6.45 1.89
CA ARG A 40 -6.45 -5.11 2.05
C ARG A 40 -5.82 -4.11 1.09
N THR A 41 -4.52 -4.20 0.90
CA THR A 41 -3.79 -3.33 -0.04
C THR A 41 -4.22 -3.59 -1.48
N MET A 42 -4.38 -4.85 -1.88
CA MET A 42 -4.89 -5.21 -3.20
C MET A 42 -6.30 -4.69 -3.42
N GLU A 43 -7.15 -4.76 -2.39
CA GLU A 43 -8.50 -4.20 -2.48
C GLU A 43 -8.48 -2.69 -2.66
N ALA A 44 -7.60 -1.99 -1.93
CA ALA A 44 -7.42 -0.55 -2.12
C ALA A 44 -7.00 -0.22 -3.56
N GLN A 45 -6.06 -0.98 -4.12
CA GLN A 45 -5.62 -0.80 -5.52
C GLN A 45 -6.78 -1.03 -6.50
N ARG A 46 -7.61 -2.05 -6.26
CA ARG A 46 -8.78 -2.33 -7.10
C ARG A 46 -9.77 -1.16 -7.08
N LEU A 47 -10.05 -0.64 -5.89
CA LEU A 47 -10.98 0.48 -5.72
C LEU A 47 -10.43 1.77 -6.32
N VAL A 48 -9.13 2.03 -6.20
CA VAL A 48 -8.47 3.16 -6.85
C VAL A 48 -8.63 3.07 -8.37
N GLU A 49 -8.37 1.91 -8.94
CA GLU A 49 -8.48 1.71 -10.39
C GLU A 49 -9.92 1.89 -10.87
N MET A 50 -10.90 1.38 -10.14
CA MET A 50 -12.32 1.57 -10.44
C MET A 50 -12.73 3.04 -10.41
N ALA A 51 -12.10 3.84 -9.55
CA ALA A 51 -12.36 5.28 -9.44
C ALA A 51 -11.58 6.10 -10.48
N GLY A 52 -10.79 5.46 -11.34
CA GLY A 52 -10.01 6.14 -12.37
C GLY A 52 -8.66 6.64 -11.90
N GLY A 53 -8.22 6.26 -10.70
CA GLY A 53 -6.93 6.63 -10.15
C GLY A 53 -5.82 5.67 -10.56
N ASN A 54 -4.63 5.87 -9.98
CA ASN A 54 -3.45 5.06 -10.26
C ASN A 54 -3.17 4.10 -9.08
N PRO A 55 -3.35 2.77 -9.28
CA PRO A 55 -3.12 1.79 -8.23
C PRO A 55 -1.65 1.67 -7.79
N HIS A 56 -0.72 2.30 -8.52
CA HIS A 56 0.70 2.35 -8.18
C HIS A 56 1.10 3.68 -7.53
N SER A 57 0.15 4.58 -7.26
CA SER A 57 0.39 5.86 -6.60
C SER A 57 0.11 5.71 -5.10
N TRP A 58 1.11 6.03 -4.26
CA TRP A 58 0.91 6.00 -2.81
C TRP A 58 -0.14 7.02 -2.36
N ALA A 59 -0.15 8.21 -2.99
CA ALA A 59 -1.17 9.21 -2.69
C ALA A 59 -2.57 8.67 -2.92
N ASP A 60 -2.81 8.00 -4.06
CA ASP A 60 -4.12 7.45 -4.40
C ASP A 60 -4.50 6.28 -3.49
N VAL A 61 -3.55 5.38 -3.21
CA VAL A 61 -3.81 4.21 -2.35
C VAL A 61 -4.04 4.66 -0.90
N SER A 62 -3.26 5.60 -0.39
CA SER A 62 -3.44 6.09 0.99
C SER A 62 -4.77 6.83 1.15
N GLU A 63 -5.18 7.61 0.18
CA GLU A 63 -6.50 8.24 0.18
C GLU A 63 -7.62 7.19 0.18
N MET A 64 -7.46 6.13 -0.60
CA MET A 64 -8.42 5.02 -0.61
C MET A 64 -8.47 4.31 0.75
N PHE A 65 -7.33 4.13 1.44
CA PHE A 65 -7.34 3.60 2.80
C PHE A 65 -8.21 4.44 3.73
N LEU A 66 -8.17 5.78 3.59
CA LEU A 66 -9.02 6.67 4.41
C LEU A 66 -10.50 6.49 4.06
N ASN A 67 -10.84 6.32 2.79
CA ASN A 67 -12.21 6.00 2.38
C ASN A 67 -12.66 4.67 2.97
N MET A 68 -11.80 3.66 2.99
CA MET A 68 -12.08 2.35 3.55
C MET A 68 -12.23 2.39 5.08
N ASN A 69 -11.75 3.43 5.73
CA ASN A 69 -11.95 3.67 7.17
C ASN A 69 -13.37 4.16 7.47
N ASP A 70 -14.04 4.77 6.52
CA ASP A 70 -15.37 5.34 6.69
C ASP A 70 -16.45 4.28 6.49
N ALA A 71 -17.20 3.99 7.55
CA ALA A 71 -18.24 2.96 7.51
C ALA A 71 -19.33 3.26 6.47
N LYS A 72 -19.69 4.54 6.29
CA LYS A 72 -20.70 4.94 5.29
C LYS A 72 -20.18 4.72 3.88
N TRP A 73 -18.92 5.06 3.65
CA TRP A 73 -18.30 4.85 2.34
C TRP A 73 -18.23 3.37 2.01
N VAL A 74 -17.79 2.53 2.96
CA VAL A 74 -17.71 1.07 2.79
C VAL A 74 -19.08 0.48 2.46
N ALA A 75 -20.13 0.93 3.15
CA ALA A 75 -21.49 0.46 2.91
C ALA A 75 -22.04 0.89 1.54
N ALA A 76 -21.63 2.06 1.05
CA ALA A 76 -22.11 2.62 -0.22
C ALA A 76 -21.32 2.14 -1.43
N ASN A 77 -20.16 1.52 -1.24
CA ASN A 77 -19.27 1.07 -2.30
C ASN A 77 -19.06 -0.44 -2.22
N ASP A 78 -18.67 -1.06 -3.33
CA ASP A 78 -18.45 -2.51 -3.40
C ASP A 78 -17.08 -2.89 -2.81
N CYS A 79 -16.91 -2.63 -1.51
CA CYS A 79 -15.70 -2.97 -0.80
C CYS A 79 -15.76 -4.44 -0.34
N ARG A 80 -14.77 -5.24 -0.75
CA ARG A 80 -14.73 -6.69 -0.53
C ARG A 80 -14.04 -7.09 0.75
N VAL A 81 -13.51 -6.11 1.51
CA VAL A 81 -12.85 -6.33 2.79
C VAL A 81 -13.59 -5.57 3.88
N ARG A 82 -13.32 -5.92 5.14
CA ARG A 82 -13.90 -5.22 6.29
C ARG A 82 -13.38 -3.79 6.35
N ARG A 83 -14.15 -2.90 7.01
CA ARG A 83 -13.74 -1.52 7.28
C ARG A 83 -12.32 -1.48 7.84
N PHE A 84 -11.50 -0.59 7.29
CA PHE A 84 -10.10 -0.44 7.68
C PHE A 84 -9.98 0.48 8.89
N ARG A 85 -10.11 -0.07 10.10
CA ARG A 85 -10.08 0.71 11.34
C ARG A 85 -8.75 1.41 11.58
N ASP A 86 -7.64 0.76 11.23
CA ASP A 86 -6.28 1.24 11.49
C ASP A 86 -5.67 1.99 10.31
N ALA A 87 -6.49 2.50 9.38
CA ALA A 87 -6.01 3.16 8.17
C ALA A 87 -5.00 4.28 8.46
N ARG A 88 -5.32 5.14 9.44
CA ARG A 88 -4.45 6.26 9.79
C ARG A 88 -3.13 5.80 10.39
N ILE A 89 -3.15 4.71 11.16
CA ILE A 89 -1.94 4.12 11.75
C ILE A 89 -1.04 3.56 10.64
N THR A 90 -1.62 2.82 9.70
CA THR A 90 -0.86 2.27 8.56
C THR A 90 -0.24 3.37 7.71
N ILE A 91 -0.99 4.44 7.44
CA ILE A 91 -0.50 5.57 6.64
C ILE A 91 0.66 6.26 7.36
N ALA A 92 0.50 6.56 8.66
CA ALA A 92 1.55 7.19 9.45
C ALA A 92 2.81 6.32 9.54
N TYR A 93 2.64 5.02 9.75
CA TYR A 93 3.73 4.05 9.76
C TYR A 93 4.49 4.06 8.43
N THR A 94 3.76 3.98 7.33
CA THR A 94 4.35 3.94 5.99
C THR A 94 5.12 5.22 5.69
N ASN A 95 4.51 6.38 5.97
CA ASN A 95 5.17 7.66 5.75
C ASN A 95 6.44 7.79 6.60
N GLY A 96 6.42 7.32 7.84
CA GLY A 96 7.58 7.32 8.72
C GLY A 96 8.71 6.45 8.20
N VAL A 97 8.40 5.25 7.73
CA VAL A 97 9.39 4.33 7.14
C VAL A 97 9.99 4.93 5.88
N MET A 98 9.17 5.51 5.00
CA MET A 98 9.65 6.11 3.76
C MET A 98 10.52 7.32 4.02
N GLU A 99 10.22 8.11 5.04
CA GLU A 99 11.04 9.25 5.45
C GLU A 99 12.43 8.78 5.94
N LEU A 100 12.48 7.72 6.74
CA LEU A 100 13.72 7.12 7.18
C LEU A 100 14.54 6.57 6.00
N TYR A 101 13.86 5.92 5.06
CA TYR A 101 14.48 5.39 3.84
C TYR A 101 15.14 6.50 3.03
N ASP A 102 14.43 7.62 2.82
CA ASP A 102 14.95 8.77 2.08
C ASP A 102 16.15 9.39 2.79
N THR A 103 16.08 9.53 4.11
CA THR A 103 17.17 10.03 4.94
C THR A 103 18.41 9.13 4.82
N TYR A 104 18.21 7.82 4.90
CA TYR A 104 19.29 6.84 4.78
C TYR A 104 19.94 6.91 3.39
N CYS A 105 19.16 6.95 2.32
CA CYS A 105 19.67 7.03 0.96
C CYS A 105 20.46 8.31 0.73
N THR A 106 19.99 9.44 1.28
CA THR A 106 20.69 10.72 1.18
C THR A 106 22.04 10.67 1.95
N ALA A 107 22.07 10.02 3.12
CA ALA A 107 23.28 9.96 3.95
C ALA A 107 24.40 9.14 3.31
N ILE A 108 24.08 8.15 2.47
CA ILE A 108 25.08 7.29 1.84
C ILE A 108 25.52 7.76 0.45
N GLU A 109 24.88 8.80 -0.07
CA GLU A 109 25.31 9.44 -1.31
C GLU A 109 26.53 10.35 -1.03
#